data_5761919ae7cf3f69b6dd5fe182871b58
#
_entry.id   5761919ae7cf3f69b6dd5fe182871b58
#
_cell.length_a   1.000
_cell.length_b   1.000
_cell.length_c   1.000
_cell.angle_alpha   90.00
_cell.angle_beta   90.00
_cell.angle_gamma   90.00
#
_symmetry.space_group_name_H-M   'P 1'
#
loop_
_entity.id
_entity.type
_entity.pdbx_description
1 polymer ?
#
loop_
_entity_poly.entity_id
_entity_poly.type
_entity_poly.pdbx_seq_one_letter_code
_entity_poly.pdbx_strand_id
1 'polypeptide(L)' 'MIAWDEPKRQRNIVRHKLDFADLDEWFFLDAVTVPAKENRDMAIGRLDDGTIAVVFFTLGTEGVSVISMRPASSKERSLL' A
#
# COMPACT_ATOMS: atom_id res chain seq x y z
N MET A 1 -10.10 4.53 7.86
CA MET A 1 -8.94 5.17 8.51
C MET A 1 -7.65 4.54 8.02
N ILE A 2 -6.68 5.35 7.68
CA ILE A 2 -5.37 4.88 7.23
C ILE A 2 -4.33 5.35 8.25
N ALA A 3 -3.67 4.41 8.89
CA ALA A 3 -2.67 4.69 9.90
C ALA A 3 -1.30 4.21 9.44
N TRP A 4 -0.25 4.70 10.05
CA TRP A 4 1.11 4.26 9.80
C TRP A 4 2.02 4.64 10.96
N ASP A 5 3.21 4.05 10.95
CA ASP A 5 4.29 4.41 11.84
C ASP A 5 5.15 5.47 11.14
N GLU A 6 5.31 6.64 11.73
CA GLU A 6 5.98 7.76 11.07
C GLU A 6 7.43 7.45 10.64
N PRO A 7 8.26 6.76 11.43
CA PRO A 7 9.58 6.35 10.95
C PRO A 7 9.53 5.48 9.69
N LYS A 8 8.54 4.60 9.57
CA LYS A 8 8.38 3.78 8.37
C LYS A 8 8.02 4.64 7.15
N ARG A 9 7.14 5.62 7.36
CA ARG A 9 6.77 6.55 6.30
C ARG A 9 8.00 7.31 5.77
N GLN A 10 8.82 7.84 6.68
CA GLN A 10 10.02 8.58 6.30
C GLN A 10 11.01 7.71 5.52
N ARG A 11 11.24 6.48 5.97
CA ARG A 11 12.11 5.55 5.26
C ARG A 11 11.57 5.21 3.87
N ASN A 12 10.27 5.08 3.76
CA ASN A 12 9.64 4.75 2.49
C ASN A 12 9.80 5.89 1.47
N ILE A 13 9.66 7.13 1.91
CA ILE A 13 9.87 8.30 1.03
C ILE A 13 11.31 8.30 0.50
N VAL A 14 12.29 8.06 1.37
CA VAL A 14 13.69 8.02 0.98
C VAL A 14 13.96 6.89 -0.02
N ARG A 15 13.42 5.70 0.25
CA ARG A 15 13.71 4.50 -0.53
C ARG A 15 12.98 4.48 -1.87
N HIS A 16 11.70 4.86 -1.89
CA HIS A 16 10.85 4.67 -3.06
C HIS A 16 10.25 5.96 -3.63
N LYS A 17 10.46 7.09 -2.97
CA LYS A 17 9.87 8.39 -3.36
C LYS A 17 8.35 8.36 -3.34
N LEU A 18 7.77 7.51 -2.50
CA LEU A 18 6.33 7.36 -2.34
C LEU A 18 5.96 7.62 -0.89
N ASP A 19 4.88 8.37 -0.70
CA ASP A 19 4.44 8.84 0.61
C ASP A 19 3.13 8.15 0.99
N PHE A 20 3.08 7.54 2.17
CA PHE A 20 1.86 6.90 2.69
C PHE A 20 0.70 7.90 2.76
N ALA A 21 0.99 9.18 2.96
CA ALA A 21 -0.04 10.23 3.07
C ALA A 21 -0.78 10.46 1.75
N ASP A 22 -0.26 9.99 0.63
CA ASP A 22 -0.94 10.10 -0.66
C ASP A 22 -2.01 9.02 -0.86
N LEU A 23 -2.06 8.03 0.02
CA LEU A 23 -3.07 6.98 -0.04
C LEU A 23 -4.40 7.48 0.52
N ASP A 24 -5.50 7.04 -0.09
CA ASP A 24 -6.84 7.30 0.41
C ASP A 24 -7.68 6.03 0.35
N GLU A 25 -8.91 6.11 0.82
CA GLU A 25 -9.78 4.94 0.84
C GLU A 25 -10.13 4.46 -0.57
N TRP A 26 -10.19 5.34 -1.55
CA TRP A 26 -10.48 4.97 -2.93
C TRP A 26 -9.39 4.07 -3.50
N PHE A 27 -8.12 4.33 -3.14
CA PHE A 27 -7.03 3.47 -3.55
C PHE A 27 -7.31 2.01 -3.14
N PHE A 28 -7.64 1.80 -1.87
CA PHE A 28 -7.87 0.46 -1.34
C PHE A 28 -9.13 -0.19 -1.92
N LEU A 29 -10.17 0.58 -2.17
CA LEU A 29 -11.41 0.06 -2.75
C LEU A 29 -11.20 -0.44 -4.19
N ASP A 30 -10.39 0.26 -4.97
CA ASP A 30 -10.14 -0.09 -6.35
C ASP A 30 -9.00 -1.09 -6.54
N ALA A 31 -8.19 -1.31 -5.52
CA ALA A 31 -7.02 -2.17 -5.62
C ALA A 31 -7.38 -3.65 -5.64
N VAL A 32 -6.51 -4.44 -6.27
CA VAL A 32 -6.54 -5.90 -6.11
C VAL A 32 -5.74 -6.23 -4.85
N THR A 33 -6.35 -6.93 -3.91
CA THR A 33 -5.71 -7.29 -2.66
C THR A 33 -5.42 -8.78 -2.62
N VAL A 34 -4.18 -9.12 -2.30
CA VAL A 34 -3.72 -10.51 -2.20
C VAL A 34 -3.03 -10.70 -0.85
N PRO A 35 -3.02 -11.95 -0.32
CA PRO A 35 -2.31 -12.21 0.92
C PRO A 35 -0.80 -11.98 0.77
N ALA A 36 -0.18 -11.49 1.83
CA ALA A 36 1.26 -11.31 1.93
C ALA A 36 1.79 -12.10 3.12
N LYS A 37 3.09 -12.04 3.37
CA LYS A 37 3.73 -12.76 4.47
C LYS A 37 3.31 -12.16 5.83
N GLU A 38 3.38 -12.98 6.88
CA GLU A 38 3.24 -12.55 8.27
C GLU A 38 1.88 -11.92 8.58
N ASN A 39 0.81 -12.52 8.03
CA ASN A 39 -0.56 -12.05 8.24
C ASN A 39 -0.82 -10.63 7.72
N ARG A 40 -0.04 -10.22 6.73
CA ARG A 40 -0.24 -8.95 6.04
C ARG A 40 -0.95 -9.17 4.73
N ASP A 41 -1.40 -8.09 4.13
CA ASP A 41 -2.00 -8.09 2.81
C ASP A 41 -1.25 -7.11 1.92
N MET A 42 -1.38 -7.30 0.62
CA MET A 42 -0.78 -6.40 -0.35
C MET A 42 -1.87 -5.90 -1.30
N ALA A 43 -2.04 -4.60 -1.38
CA ALA A 43 -2.96 -3.96 -2.29
C ALA A 43 -2.17 -3.44 -3.51
N ILE A 44 -2.60 -3.86 -4.69
CA ILE A 44 -1.99 -3.45 -5.96
C ILE A 44 -2.99 -2.56 -6.66
N GLY A 45 -2.62 -1.33 -6.90
CA GLY A 45 -3.54 -0.37 -7.48
C GLY A 45 -2.83 0.81 -8.11
N ARG A 46 -3.61 1.71 -8.65
CA ARG A 46 -3.09 2.90 -9.31
C ARG A 46 -3.11 4.08 -8.37
N LEU A 47 -2.04 4.83 -8.39
CA LEU A 47 -1.92 6.09 -7.67
C LEU A 47 -1.29 7.10 -8.61
N ASP A 48 -2.02 8.19 -8.89
CA ASP A 48 -1.64 9.16 -9.90
C ASP A 48 -1.43 8.45 -11.25
N ASP A 49 -0.25 8.50 -11.84
CA ASP A 49 0.04 7.87 -13.12
C ASP A 49 0.86 6.59 -13.01
N GLY A 50 0.96 6.03 -11.80
CA GLY A 50 1.73 4.82 -11.56
C GLY A 50 0.93 3.72 -10.91
N THR A 51 1.43 2.49 -11.01
CA THR A 51 0.88 1.33 -10.30
C THR A 51 1.79 0.98 -9.15
N ILE A 52 1.22 0.87 -7.96
CA ILE A 52 1.98 0.63 -6.74
C ILE A 52 1.47 -0.60 -6.01
N ALA A 53 2.35 -1.17 -5.19
CA ALA A 53 2.03 -2.25 -4.26
C ALA A 53 2.20 -1.73 -2.84
N VAL A 54 1.14 -1.84 -2.05
CA VAL A 54 1.09 -1.37 -0.67
C VAL A 54 0.93 -2.57 0.24
N VAL A 55 1.89 -2.77 1.15
CA VAL A 55 1.79 -3.81 2.17
C VAL A 55 1.18 -3.19 3.42
N PHE A 56 0.16 -3.83 3.95
CA PHE A 56 -0.58 -3.31 5.10
C PHE A 56 -1.16 -4.46 5.93
N PHE A 57 -1.64 -4.16 7.12
CA PHE A 57 -2.50 -5.07 7.87
C PHE A 57 -3.76 -4.32 8.30
N THR A 58 -4.83 -5.07 8.51
CA THR A 58 -6.12 -4.48 8.89
C THR A 58 -6.14 -4.13 10.38
N LEU A 59 -6.80 -3.02 10.68
CA LEU A 59 -7.05 -2.56 12.05
C LEU A 59 -8.55 -2.64 12.28
N GLY A 60 -9.02 -3.71 12.94
CA GLY A 60 -10.44 -3.91 13.14
C GLY A 60 -11.18 -4.01 11.82
N THR A 61 -12.36 -3.40 11.74
CA THR A 61 -13.22 -3.48 10.54
C THR A 61 -13.15 -2.25 9.65
N GLU A 62 -12.50 -1.18 10.08
CA GLU A 62 -12.62 0.12 9.40
C GLU A 62 -11.27 0.75 9.05
N GLY A 63 -10.17 0.10 9.36
CA GLY A 63 -8.87 0.72 9.16
C GLY A 63 -7.81 -0.22 8.65
N VAL A 64 -6.74 0.40 8.15
CA VAL A 64 -5.53 -0.29 7.73
C VAL A 64 -4.32 0.42 8.32
N SER A 65 -3.26 -0.35 8.60
CA SER A 65 -1.97 0.22 8.98
C SER A 65 -0.98 -0.09 7.85
N VAL A 66 -0.46 0.96 7.23
CA VAL A 66 0.44 0.84 6.09
C VAL A 66 1.85 0.53 6.58
N ILE A 67 2.50 -0.44 5.96
CA ILE A 67 3.84 -0.89 6.31
C ILE A 67 4.85 -0.43 5.28
N SER A 68 4.52 -0.56 3.99
CA SER A 68 5.40 -0.11 2.91
C SER A 68 4.60 0.14 1.65
N MET A 69 5.13 0.97 0.77
CA MET A 69 4.58 1.13 -0.59
C MET A 69 5.74 1.30 -1.55
N ARG A 70 5.62 0.68 -2.70
CA ARG A 70 6.65 0.68 -3.73
C ARG A 70 6.02 0.56 -5.11
N PRO A 71 6.77 0.88 -6.17
CA PRO A 71 6.27 0.60 -7.51
C PRO A 71 5.97 -0.90 -7.66
N ALA A 72 4.88 -1.22 -8.31
CA ALA A 72 4.49 -2.61 -8.55
C ALA A 72 5.41 -3.26 -9.57
N SER A 73 5.69 -4.55 -9.36
CA SER A 73 6.43 -5.35 -10.33
C SER A 73 5.56 -5.66 -11.55
N SER A 74 6.16 -6.15 -12.64
CA SER A 74 5.42 -6.57 -13.82
C SER A 74 4.41 -7.65 -13.49
N LYS A 75 4.81 -8.61 -12.64
CA LYS A 75 3.93 -9.69 -12.22
C LYS A 75 2.74 -9.16 -11.42
N GLU A 76 2.99 -8.22 -10.52
CA GLU A 76 1.92 -7.60 -9.74
C GLU A 76 0.97 -6.79 -10.63
N ARG A 77 1.51 -6.00 -11.56
CA ARG A 77 0.67 -5.23 -12.48
C ARG A 77 -0.24 -6.11 -13.32
N SER A 78 0.19 -7.34 -13.62
CA SER A 78 -0.62 -8.26 -14.42
C SER A 78 -1.88 -8.73 -13.70
N LEU A 79 -2.00 -8.48 -12.40
CA LEU A 79 -3.20 -8.83 -11.63
C LEU A 79 -4.32 -7.79 -11.77
N LEU A 80 -4.03 -6.66 -12.32
CA LEU A 80 -5.04 -5.59 -12.51
C LEU A 80 -5.92 -5.84 -13.73
#